data_09d17ea8b8fc65583014dd086d3db537
#
_entry.id   09d17ea8b8fc65583014dd086d3db537
#
_cell.length_a   1.000
_cell.length_b   1.000
_cell.length_c   1.000
_cell.angle_alpha   90.00
_cell.angle_beta   90.00
_cell.angle_gamma   90.00
#
_symmetry.space_group_name_H-M   'P 1'
#
loop_
_entity.id
_entity.type
_entity.pdbx_description
1 polymer ?
#
loop_
_entity_poly.entity_id
_entity_poly.type
_entity_poly.pdbx_seq_one_letter_code
_entity_poly.pdbx_strand_id
1 'polypeptide(L)'
;MSVNPIRTGYSAIADEWIGIRPGTDGLFILALIQELLRAGKIDEEYLCRYTNASWLVIQDEGAADHGLFARDASGQPLVFDSATQTVTAANLI
;
A
#
# COMPACT_ATOMS: atom_id res chain seq x y z
N MET A 1 -5.61 22.34 3.07
CA MET A 1 -4.83 21.75 4.19
C MET A 1 -3.35 21.80 3.89
N SER A 2 -2.56 22.15 4.87
CA SER A 2 -1.10 22.21 4.76
C SER A 2 -0.48 21.28 5.81
N VAL A 3 0.48 20.47 5.41
CA VAL A 3 1.16 19.50 6.30
C VAL A 3 2.66 19.80 6.25
N ASN A 4 3.18 20.41 7.28
CA ASN A 4 4.58 20.83 7.36
C ASN A 4 5.06 20.81 8.80
N PRO A 5 6.39 20.64 9.05
CA PRO A 5 6.95 20.82 10.39
C PRO A 5 6.86 22.26 10.88
N ILE A 6 6.90 23.23 9.95
CA ILE A 6 6.89 24.65 10.25
C ILE A 6 5.71 25.32 9.53
N ARG A 7 5.00 26.18 10.25
CA ARG A 7 3.89 26.94 9.70
C ARG A 7 4.41 28.17 8.96
N THR A 8 4.60 28.04 7.65
CA THR A 8 5.14 29.12 6.79
C THR A 8 4.36 29.21 5.48
N GLY A 9 4.63 30.23 4.67
CA GLY A 9 4.19 30.37 3.28
C GLY A 9 2.77 29.89 3.02
N TYR A 10 2.63 28.72 2.41
CA TYR A 10 1.33 28.15 2.05
C TYR A 10 0.42 27.89 3.24
N SER A 11 0.98 27.70 4.43
CA SER A 11 0.19 27.49 5.64
C SER A 11 -0.66 28.71 5.99
N ALA A 12 -0.24 29.89 5.57
CA ALA A 12 -0.98 31.14 5.84
C ALA A 12 -2.31 31.20 5.10
N ILE A 13 -2.44 30.53 3.96
CA ILE A 13 -3.65 30.50 3.13
C ILE A 13 -4.39 29.17 3.21
N ALA A 14 -3.86 28.18 3.92
CA ALA A 14 -4.51 26.90 4.10
C ALA A 14 -5.63 27.01 5.15
N ASP A 15 -6.72 26.27 4.93
CA ASP A 15 -7.82 26.19 5.89
C ASP A 15 -7.40 25.49 7.18
N GLU A 16 -6.46 24.55 7.07
CA GLU A 16 -5.96 23.77 8.19
C GLU A 16 -4.48 23.50 8.02
N TRP A 17 -3.73 23.63 9.12
CA TRP A 17 -2.33 23.27 9.17
C TRP A 17 -2.11 22.11 10.15
N ILE A 18 -1.40 21.08 9.69
CA ILE A 18 -1.03 19.93 10.50
C ILE A 18 0.49 19.93 10.66
N GLY A 19 0.95 20.09 11.90
CA GLY A 19 2.37 20.05 12.21
C GLY A 19 2.84 18.61 12.37
N ILE A 20 3.89 18.23 11.63
CA ILE A 20 4.51 16.92 11.71
C ILE A 20 5.98 17.06 12.07
N ARG A 21 6.57 15.99 12.60
CA ARG A 21 8.01 15.96 12.83
C ARG A 21 8.76 15.90 11.52
N PRO A 22 9.92 16.59 11.39
CA PRO A 22 10.76 16.45 10.20
C PRO A 22 11.09 14.98 9.92
N GLY A 23 11.00 14.58 8.65
CA GLY A 23 11.31 13.21 8.24
C GLY A 23 10.20 12.20 8.44
N THR A 24 8.97 12.63 8.81
CA THR A 24 7.84 11.72 9.02
C THR A 24 6.76 11.82 7.96
N ASP A 25 7.03 12.47 6.83
CA ASP A 25 6.05 12.64 5.74
C ASP A 25 5.52 11.30 5.23
N GLY A 26 6.42 10.33 5.04
CA GLY A 26 6.04 8.98 4.60
C GLY A 26 5.12 8.28 5.59
N LEU A 27 5.37 8.41 6.89
CA LEU A 27 4.52 7.84 7.92
C LEU A 27 3.12 8.48 7.91
N PHE A 28 3.04 9.78 7.70
CA PHE A 28 1.76 10.47 7.61
C PHE A 28 0.93 9.96 6.43
N ILE A 29 1.55 9.82 5.25
CA ILE A 29 0.89 9.28 4.05
C ILE A 29 0.43 7.84 4.26
N LEU A 30 1.27 7.00 4.88
CA LEU A 30 0.89 5.60 5.19
C LEU A 30 -0.29 5.54 6.15
N ALA A 31 -0.39 6.46 7.11
CA ALA A 31 -1.53 6.54 8.01
C ALA A 31 -2.82 6.89 7.26
N LEU A 32 -2.76 7.79 6.29
CA LEU A 32 -3.90 8.12 5.43
C LEU A 32 -4.34 6.91 4.59
N ILE A 33 -3.38 6.18 4.03
CA ILE A 33 -3.66 4.96 3.26
C ILE A 33 -4.32 3.91 4.15
N GLN A 34 -3.85 3.74 5.39
CA GLN A 34 -4.45 2.82 6.35
C GLN A 34 -5.92 3.14 6.61
N GLU A 35 -6.24 4.42 6.78
CA GLU A 35 -7.63 4.84 7.01
C GLU A 35 -8.52 4.58 5.79
N LEU A 36 -8.00 4.77 4.58
CA LEU A 36 -8.73 4.45 3.35
C LEU A 36 -9.01 2.94 3.23
N LEU A 37 -8.03 2.11 3.56
CA LEU A 37 -8.19 0.65 3.56
C LEU A 37 -9.22 0.21 4.59
N ARG A 38 -9.16 0.79 5.80
CA ARG A 38 -10.12 0.49 6.87
C ARG A 38 -11.54 0.87 6.49
N ALA A 39 -11.71 1.99 5.79
CA ALA A 39 -13.02 2.48 5.35
C ALA A 39 -13.52 1.76 4.09
N GLY A 40 -12.73 0.89 3.47
CA GLY A 40 -13.08 0.20 2.24
C GLY A 40 -13.13 1.12 1.01
N LYS A 41 -12.46 2.26 1.07
CA LYS A 41 -12.47 3.27 0.00
C LYS A 41 -11.27 3.11 -0.92
N ILE A 42 -11.14 1.93 -1.51
CA ILE A 42 -10.07 1.64 -2.47
C ILE A 42 -10.69 1.08 -3.74
N ASP A 43 -10.04 1.32 -4.87
CA ASP A 43 -10.43 0.73 -6.15
C ASP A 43 -9.70 -0.60 -6.31
N GLU A 44 -10.30 -1.66 -5.79
CA GLU A 44 -9.71 -3.00 -5.81
C GLU A 44 -9.47 -3.49 -7.24
N GLU A 45 -10.41 -3.25 -8.14
CA GLU A 45 -10.28 -3.69 -9.52
C GLU A 45 -9.08 -3.04 -10.22
N TYR A 46 -8.92 -1.73 -10.06
CA TYR A 46 -7.77 -1.03 -10.60
C TYR A 46 -6.46 -1.53 -10.02
N LEU A 47 -6.40 -1.68 -8.70
CA LEU A 47 -5.18 -2.14 -8.03
C LEU A 47 -4.78 -3.55 -8.47
N CYS A 48 -5.74 -4.45 -8.62
CA CYS A 48 -5.46 -5.82 -9.05
C CYS A 48 -5.01 -5.90 -10.52
N ARG A 49 -5.58 -5.08 -11.39
CA ARG A 49 -5.28 -5.13 -12.83
C ARG A 49 -4.02 -4.38 -13.23
N TYR A 50 -3.75 -3.24 -12.61
CA TYR A 50 -2.73 -2.31 -13.10
C TYR A 50 -1.57 -2.09 -12.15
N THR A 51 -1.59 -2.72 -10.97
CA THR A 51 -0.52 -2.58 -9.98
C THR A 51 -0.13 -3.94 -9.40
N ASN A 52 0.94 -3.94 -8.62
CA ASN A 52 1.37 -5.12 -7.87
C ASN A 52 0.82 -5.16 -6.43
N ALA A 53 -0.18 -4.33 -6.11
CA ALA A 53 -0.69 -4.22 -4.75
C ALA A 53 -1.35 -5.51 -4.24
N SER A 54 -1.87 -6.35 -5.16
CA SER A 54 -2.51 -7.63 -4.81
C SER A 54 -1.55 -8.82 -4.79
N TRP A 55 -0.28 -8.62 -5.13
CA TRP A 55 0.69 -9.71 -5.15
C TRP A 55 1.04 -10.15 -3.73
N LEU A 56 1.11 -11.46 -3.53
CA LEU A 56 1.45 -12.02 -2.24
C LEU A 56 2.94 -11.84 -1.93
N VAL A 57 3.22 -11.60 -0.66
CA VAL A 57 4.57 -11.41 -0.15
C VAL A 57 4.90 -12.56 0.80
N ILE A 58 6.12 -13.08 0.72
CA ILE A 58 6.59 -14.14 1.60
C ILE A 58 6.84 -13.56 2.99
N GLN A 59 6.12 -14.08 3.99
CA GLN A 59 6.26 -13.70 5.39
C GLN A 59 6.87 -14.85 6.19
N ASP A 60 8.16 -15.06 6.03
CA ASP A 60 8.91 -16.05 6.78
C ASP A 60 10.23 -15.44 7.22
N GLU A 61 10.27 -14.95 8.46
CA GLU A 61 11.40 -14.20 8.99
C GLU A 61 12.71 -14.98 8.99
N GLY A 62 12.64 -16.32 8.98
CA GLY A 62 13.82 -17.16 8.91
C GLY A 62 14.30 -17.48 7.50
N ALA A 63 13.54 -17.11 6.47
CA ALA A 63 13.87 -17.40 5.07
C ALA A 63 14.67 -16.29 4.42
N ALA A 64 15.53 -16.65 3.47
CA ALA A 64 16.33 -15.69 2.70
C ALA A 64 15.46 -14.82 1.78
N ASP A 65 14.28 -15.31 1.38
CA ASP A 65 13.34 -14.62 0.50
C ASP A 65 12.21 -13.89 1.26
N HIS A 66 12.33 -13.74 2.58
CA HIS A 66 11.38 -12.96 3.36
C HIS A 66 11.25 -11.54 2.82
N GLY A 67 10.02 -11.08 2.65
CA GLY A 67 9.73 -9.74 2.12
C GLY A 67 9.70 -9.65 0.59
N LEU A 68 10.04 -10.70 -0.12
CA LEU A 68 9.97 -10.74 -1.58
C LEU A 68 8.58 -11.21 -2.05
N PHE A 69 8.24 -10.91 -3.30
CA PHE A 69 7.01 -11.39 -3.89
C PHE A 69 7.05 -12.91 -4.10
N ALA A 70 5.96 -13.59 -3.72
CA ALA A 70 5.80 -15.01 -3.97
C ALA A 70 5.51 -15.27 -5.45
N ARG A 71 6.22 -16.23 -6.05
CA ARG A 71 6.08 -16.57 -7.47
C ARG A 71 5.91 -18.06 -7.63
N ASP A 72 5.28 -18.46 -8.74
CA ASP A 72 5.17 -19.89 -9.09
C ASP A 72 6.45 -20.39 -9.78
N ALA A 73 6.44 -21.67 -10.21
CA ALA A 73 7.60 -22.28 -10.85
C ALA A 73 7.98 -21.61 -12.18
N SER A 74 7.04 -20.95 -12.85
CA SER A 74 7.29 -20.22 -14.10
C SER A 74 7.66 -18.75 -13.89
N GLY A 75 7.72 -18.29 -12.64
CA GLY A 75 8.09 -16.93 -12.29
C GLY A 75 6.93 -15.95 -12.24
N GLN A 76 5.69 -16.39 -12.40
CA GLN A 76 4.52 -15.53 -12.31
C GLN A 76 4.22 -15.15 -10.86
N PRO A 77 3.89 -13.88 -10.57
CA PRO A 77 3.46 -13.48 -9.24
C PRO A 77 2.20 -14.22 -8.82
N LEU A 78 2.07 -14.48 -7.51
CA LEU A 78 0.92 -15.14 -6.93
C LEU A 78 -0.02 -14.13 -6.28
N VAL A 79 -1.31 -14.39 -6.39
CA VAL A 79 -2.37 -13.59 -5.76
C VAL A 79 -3.36 -14.52 -5.07
N PHE A 80 -4.14 -13.97 -4.13
CA PHE A 80 -5.22 -14.71 -3.48
C PHE A 80 -6.53 -14.47 -4.22
N ASP A 81 -7.16 -15.53 -4.70
CA ASP A 81 -8.47 -15.46 -5.33
C ASP A 81 -9.55 -15.69 -4.27
N SER A 82 -10.27 -14.62 -3.92
CA SER A 82 -11.30 -14.69 -2.89
C SER A 82 -12.54 -15.50 -3.33
N ALA A 83 -12.79 -15.61 -4.63
CA ALA A 83 -13.92 -16.38 -5.14
C ALA A 83 -13.73 -17.89 -4.96
N THR A 84 -12.50 -18.39 -5.20
CA THR A 84 -12.16 -19.81 -5.05
C THR A 84 -11.46 -20.10 -3.72
N GLN A 85 -11.09 -19.08 -2.94
CA GLN A 85 -10.35 -19.19 -1.67
C GLN A 85 -9.00 -19.89 -1.85
N THR A 86 -8.36 -19.70 -2.99
CA THR A 86 -7.08 -20.33 -3.33
C THR A 86 -6.06 -19.32 -3.82
N VAL A 87 -4.78 -19.73 -3.76
CA VAL A 87 -3.68 -18.96 -4.35
C VAL A 87 -3.53 -19.35 -5.81
N THR A 88 -3.43 -18.37 -6.69
CA THR A 88 -3.31 -18.61 -8.13
C THR A 88 -2.33 -17.61 -8.74
N ALA A 89 -1.87 -17.86 -9.96
CA ALA A 89 -1.00 -16.94 -10.67
C ALA A 89 -1.77 -15.67 -11.09
N ALA A 90 -1.12 -14.52 -11.02
CA ALA A 90 -1.75 -13.23 -11.28
C ALA A 90 -2.31 -13.11 -12.70
N ASN A 91 -1.69 -13.78 -13.68
CA ASN A 91 -2.14 -13.76 -15.07
C ASN A 91 -3.42 -14.58 -15.34
N LEU A 92 -3.91 -15.32 -14.35
CA LEU A 92 -5.12 -16.15 -14.46
C LEU A 92 -6.38 -15.44 -13.91
N ILE A 93 -6.24 -14.22 -13.43
CA ILE A 93 -7.35 -13.44 -12.87
C ILE A 93 -7.76 -12.31 -13.79
#